data_63f3b2f8c03a0328f48100234e1ef76a
#
_entry.id   63f3b2f8c03a0328f48100234e1ef76a
#
_cell.length_a   1.000
_cell.length_b   1.000
_cell.length_c   1.000
_cell.angle_alpha   90.00
_cell.angle_beta   90.00
_cell.angle_gamma   90.00
#
_symmetry.space_group_name_H-M   'P 1'
#
loop_
_entity.id
_entity.type
_entity.pdbx_description
1 polymer ?
#
loop_
_entity_poly.entity_id
_entity_poly.type
_entity_poly.pdbx_seq_one_letter_code
_entity_poly.pdbx_strand_id
1 'polypeptide(L)'
;MAPAATANVRIFHNATQSAPLPTSKGTVPLSQFMQSAVPSLHSPQAAFIPTRFLSGGIAQTIYSSAGPSTARSEVPYCRKCIMLPDGGNIALDFTPQTAFASIFDTTPVVIVVHGALGGSHSPYVQATLEPLTRPKAQGGSGLRAVVFNFRGCNKSRLTSPQLYHPRMTDDLRSIILYLRSILPSAPLYGLGFSMGASLLSCYLAETGESSAISAAFCVSNVFDYTGCTAELDSGAFISRCILNPVIGLGHRKIVSANKEVFLADADSCLSLSLQRRKRALSRVLWNPSITMSSFTEDLIVPFGGYPSIADFLQDTSCKSVLKDIRVPLVCLNAQDDPLMKGELLPYHEAESSPYVMLALTSQGGHIGWYARVNGRMTQWFVKPVCEYFDGLAQLNLPARNSPAALDADVSGMRHQAGRLAVGFREVTVVYIRSLELIPPACKRQSPLIEEHLPVKTATFPRIFTDPVRMLLSFILVALVWHTRSQVNSWSKGGWLVLRDTSQ
;
A
#
# COMPACT_ATOMS: atom_id res chain seq x y z
N MET A 1 23.62 -27.60 -12.96
CA MET A 1 22.61 -26.73 -12.33
C MET A 1 22.65 -25.41 -13.08
N ALA A 2 21.58 -25.08 -13.82
CA ALA A 2 21.52 -23.77 -14.46
C ALA A 2 21.51 -22.68 -13.36
N PRO A 3 22.30 -21.59 -13.48
CA PRO A 3 22.23 -20.48 -12.57
C PRO A 3 20.80 -19.91 -12.59
N ALA A 4 20.29 -19.57 -11.41
CA ALA A 4 19.01 -18.86 -11.35
C ALA A 4 19.15 -17.58 -12.22
N ALA A 5 18.20 -17.35 -13.12
CA ALA A 5 18.21 -16.18 -13.97
C ALA A 5 18.29 -14.93 -13.08
N THR A 6 19.37 -14.18 -13.22
CA THR A 6 19.54 -12.91 -12.52
C THR A 6 18.61 -11.90 -13.16
N ALA A 7 17.65 -11.38 -12.38
CA ALA A 7 16.76 -10.33 -12.85
C ALA A 7 17.47 -8.98 -12.70
N ASN A 8 18.13 -8.53 -13.77
CA ASN A 8 18.71 -7.19 -13.81
C ASN A 8 17.63 -6.13 -13.69
N VAL A 9 17.91 -5.05 -12.94
CA VAL A 9 17.03 -3.90 -12.85
C VAL A 9 17.19 -3.05 -14.11
N ARG A 10 16.06 -2.71 -14.76
CA ARG A 10 16.01 -1.74 -15.86
C ARG A 10 15.36 -0.46 -15.34
N ILE A 11 15.92 0.70 -15.70
CA ILE A 11 15.42 2.00 -15.29
C ILE A 11 14.92 2.74 -16.52
N PHE A 12 13.68 3.23 -16.43
CA PHE A 12 13.05 4.10 -17.43
C PHE A 12 12.82 5.47 -16.80
N HIS A 13 13.37 6.50 -17.38
CA HIS A 13 13.24 7.89 -16.93
C HIS A 13 13.57 8.84 -18.08
N ASN A 14 13.23 10.11 -17.93
CA ASN A 14 13.62 11.11 -18.92
C ASN A 14 15.15 11.27 -18.96
N ALA A 15 15.72 11.02 -20.14
CA ALA A 15 17.18 11.03 -20.33
C ALA A 15 17.78 12.45 -20.37
N THR A 16 16.99 13.46 -20.70
CA THR A 16 17.45 14.85 -20.90
C THR A 16 17.10 15.78 -19.75
N GLN A 17 16.04 15.47 -18.99
CA GLN A 17 15.55 16.27 -17.87
C GLN A 17 15.38 15.42 -16.64
N SER A 18 15.72 15.96 -15.49
CA SER A 18 15.59 15.28 -14.20
C SER A 18 15.12 16.26 -13.14
N ALA A 19 14.11 15.84 -12.36
CA ALA A 19 13.53 16.66 -11.32
C ALA A 19 14.59 17.15 -10.33
N PRO A 20 14.57 18.44 -9.92
CA PRO A 20 15.48 18.95 -8.92
C PRO A 20 15.04 18.53 -7.51
N LEU A 21 15.96 18.00 -6.73
CA LEU A 21 15.82 17.81 -5.28
C LEU A 21 16.45 19.03 -4.60
N PRO A 22 15.68 19.92 -3.98
CA PRO A 22 16.21 21.10 -3.29
C PRO A 22 16.97 20.67 -2.03
N THR A 23 18.17 21.21 -1.84
CA THR A 23 19.00 20.99 -0.65
C THR A 23 19.47 22.31 -0.07
N SER A 24 20.04 22.30 1.13
CA SER A 24 20.63 23.50 1.73
C SER A 24 21.82 24.07 0.93
N LYS A 25 22.41 23.29 0.01
CA LYS A 25 23.59 23.67 -0.80
C LYS A 25 23.26 23.88 -2.28
N GLY A 26 21.98 23.88 -2.66
CA GLY A 26 21.53 23.98 -4.05
C GLY A 26 20.59 22.84 -4.43
N THR A 27 20.59 22.40 -5.68
CA THR A 27 19.72 21.33 -6.17
C THR A 27 20.55 20.14 -6.66
N VAL A 28 20.05 18.92 -6.40
CA VAL A 28 20.59 17.66 -6.92
C VAL A 28 19.57 17.06 -7.88
N PRO A 29 19.92 16.74 -9.13
CA PRO A 29 19.02 16.04 -10.05
C PRO A 29 18.61 14.67 -9.51
N LEU A 30 17.33 14.28 -9.65
CA LEU A 30 16.82 12.97 -9.21
C LEU A 30 17.65 11.81 -9.79
N SER A 31 18.04 11.88 -11.06
CA SER A 31 18.87 10.85 -11.70
C SER A 31 20.24 10.69 -11.03
N GLN A 32 20.91 11.80 -10.71
CA GLN A 32 22.19 11.80 -9.98
C GLN A 32 22.03 11.28 -8.55
N PHE A 33 20.97 11.71 -7.87
CA PHE A 33 20.63 11.22 -6.53
C PHE A 33 20.42 9.70 -6.54
N MET A 34 19.63 9.18 -7.47
CA MET A 34 19.35 7.74 -7.57
C MET A 34 20.63 6.93 -7.83
N GLN A 35 21.52 7.41 -8.68
CA GLN A 35 22.82 6.74 -8.95
C GLN A 35 23.69 6.65 -7.70
N SER A 36 23.74 7.71 -6.90
CA SER A 36 24.60 7.77 -5.72
C SER A 36 23.97 7.12 -4.46
N ALA A 37 22.68 7.31 -4.25
CA ALA A 37 21.99 6.93 -3.01
C ALA A 37 21.30 5.55 -3.07
N VAL A 38 20.94 5.04 -4.28
CA VAL A 38 20.17 3.80 -4.44
C VAL A 38 20.92 2.78 -5.31
N PRO A 39 22.09 2.29 -4.85
CA PRO A 39 22.91 1.34 -5.62
C PRO A 39 22.20 0.02 -5.93
N SER A 40 21.22 -0.38 -5.12
CA SER A 40 20.40 -1.57 -5.38
C SER A 40 19.61 -1.50 -6.68
N LEU A 41 19.35 -0.29 -7.20
CA LEU A 41 18.66 -0.09 -8.47
C LEU A 41 19.61 0.33 -9.59
N HIS A 42 20.70 1.06 -9.28
CA HIS A 42 21.53 1.73 -10.28
C HIS A 42 22.94 1.16 -10.46
N SER A 43 23.43 0.28 -9.56
CA SER A 43 24.76 -0.28 -9.79
C SER A 43 24.73 -1.24 -10.99
N PRO A 44 25.87 -1.43 -11.69
CA PRO A 44 25.97 -2.41 -12.78
C PRO A 44 25.61 -3.85 -12.35
N GLN A 45 25.70 -4.13 -11.06
CA GLN A 45 25.36 -5.41 -10.45
C GLN A 45 23.94 -5.40 -9.83
N ALA A 46 23.16 -4.33 -10.03
CA ALA A 46 21.80 -4.26 -9.51
C ALA A 46 20.95 -5.40 -10.08
N ALA A 47 20.57 -6.32 -9.21
CA ALA A 47 19.81 -7.49 -9.61
C ALA A 47 18.97 -8.01 -8.44
N PHE A 48 17.78 -8.50 -8.75
CA PHE A 48 16.99 -9.33 -7.87
C PHE A 48 17.20 -10.80 -8.22
N ILE A 49 17.56 -11.61 -7.24
CA ILE A 49 17.73 -13.05 -7.39
C ILE A 49 16.67 -13.75 -6.55
N PRO A 50 15.61 -14.30 -7.16
CA PRO A 50 14.55 -14.95 -6.44
C PRO A 50 15.04 -16.22 -5.74
N THR A 51 14.41 -16.56 -4.61
CA THR A 51 14.64 -17.88 -4.00
C THR A 51 14.05 -18.97 -4.88
N ARG A 52 14.75 -20.11 -5.01
CA ARG A 52 14.43 -21.19 -5.99
C ARG A 52 13.00 -21.72 -5.91
N PHE A 53 12.43 -21.82 -4.71
CA PHE A 53 11.07 -22.34 -4.55
C PHE A 53 9.96 -21.29 -4.74
N LEU A 54 10.34 -20.03 -4.92
CA LEU A 54 9.45 -18.92 -5.29
C LEU A 54 9.91 -18.29 -6.61
N SER A 55 10.28 -19.10 -7.58
CA SER A 55 10.61 -18.63 -8.93
C SER A 55 9.32 -18.34 -9.70
N GLY A 56 9.10 -17.06 -10.02
CA GLY A 56 7.95 -16.59 -10.79
C GLY A 56 6.94 -15.78 -10.00
N GLY A 57 6.33 -14.80 -10.70
CA GLY A 57 5.52 -13.75 -10.12
C GLY A 57 4.31 -14.23 -9.31
N ILE A 58 3.63 -15.27 -9.78
CA ILE A 58 2.46 -15.84 -9.08
C ILE A 58 2.86 -16.39 -7.71
N ALA A 59 3.92 -17.20 -7.63
CA ALA A 59 4.37 -17.78 -6.36
C ALA A 59 4.84 -16.69 -5.38
N GLN A 60 5.54 -15.67 -5.88
CA GLN A 60 5.96 -14.49 -5.13
C GLN A 60 4.74 -13.73 -4.58
N THR A 61 3.72 -13.51 -5.41
CA THR A 61 2.48 -12.79 -5.04
C THR A 61 1.69 -13.54 -3.96
N ILE A 62 1.49 -14.85 -4.12
CA ILE A 62 0.76 -15.66 -3.14
C ILE A 62 1.52 -15.67 -1.81
N TYR A 63 2.84 -15.83 -1.85
CA TYR A 63 3.66 -15.82 -0.65
C TYR A 63 3.63 -14.44 0.06
N SER A 64 3.57 -13.35 -0.69
CA SER A 64 3.42 -12.00 -0.13
C SER A 64 2.10 -11.82 0.61
N SER A 65 1.02 -12.44 0.12
CA SER A 65 -0.32 -12.34 0.70
C SER A 65 -0.53 -13.24 1.92
N ALA A 66 0.07 -14.43 1.94
CA ALA A 66 -0.18 -15.49 2.92
C ALA A 66 1.04 -15.87 3.78
N GLY A 67 2.24 -15.51 3.34
CA GLY A 67 3.48 -15.87 4.04
C GLY A 67 3.72 -15.05 5.31
N PRO A 68 4.67 -15.50 6.15
CA PRO A 68 5.06 -14.76 7.35
C PRO A 68 5.79 -13.47 6.99
N SER A 69 5.77 -12.50 7.92
CA SER A 69 6.61 -11.30 7.81
C SER A 69 8.09 -11.66 7.80
N THR A 70 8.87 -10.95 7.00
CA THR A 70 10.34 -11.02 6.98
C THR A 70 11.00 -10.01 7.91
N ALA A 71 10.22 -9.18 8.61
CA ALA A 71 10.72 -8.27 9.64
C ALA A 71 11.50 -9.04 10.73
N ARG A 72 12.53 -8.40 11.27
CA ARG A 72 13.35 -9.00 12.35
C ARG A 72 12.67 -8.92 13.71
N SER A 73 11.86 -7.89 13.89
CA SER A 73 11.06 -7.64 15.09
C SER A 73 9.73 -7.03 14.70
N GLU A 74 8.75 -7.12 15.58
CA GLU A 74 7.49 -6.42 15.43
C GLU A 74 7.70 -4.91 15.51
N VAL A 75 7.04 -4.15 14.63
CA VAL A 75 7.07 -2.70 14.64
C VAL A 75 6.05 -2.19 15.67
N PRO A 76 6.49 -1.47 16.70
CA PRO A 76 5.57 -0.92 17.69
C PRO A 76 4.87 0.33 17.14
N TYR A 77 3.56 0.42 17.35
CA TYR A 77 2.74 1.56 16.91
C TYR A 77 2.04 2.26 18.06
N CYS A 78 1.92 3.60 17.94
CA CYS A 78 0.95 4.40 18.65
C CYS A 78 -0.20 4.73 17.68
N ARG A 79 -1.43 4.29 17.98
CA ARG A 79 -2.59 4.52 17.11
C ARG A 79 -3.31 5.79 17.51
N LYS A 80 -3.56 6.65 16.51
CA LYS A 80 -4.50 7.76 16.59
C LYS A 80 -5.61 7.58 15.56
N CYS A 81 -6.79 8.11 15.84
CA CYS A 81 -7.89 8.12 14.90
C CYS A 81 -8.32 9.54 14.59
N ILE A 82 -8.65 9.79 13.34
CA ILE A 82 -9.25 11.04 12.90
C ILE A 82 -10.60 10.76 12.24
N MET A 83 -11.56 11.63 12.49
CA MET A 83 -12.83 11.67 11.79
C MET A 83 -12.71 12.64 10.62
N LEU A 84 -13.26 12.26 9.49
CA LEU A 84 -13.30 13.03 8.26
C LEU A 84 -14.61 13.81 8.13
N PRO A 85 -14.71 14.81 7.24
CA PRO A 85 -15.92 15.63 7.05
C PRO A 85 -17.17 14.83 6.68
N ASP A 86 -17.01 13.70 5.96
CA ASP A 86 -18.11 12.79 5.58
C ASP A 86 -18.52 11.82 6.70
N GLY A 87 -17.98 11.99 7.92
CA GLY A 87 -18.20 11.10 9.06
C GLY A 87 -17.36 9.81 9.01
N GLY A 88 -16.54 9.62 7.98
CA GLY A 88 -15.61 8.51 7.88
C GLY A 88 -14.50 8.58 8.94
N ASN A 89 -14.00 7.42 9.37
CA ASN A 89 -12.93 7.32 10.34
C ASN A 89 -11.69 6.68 9.73
N ILE A 90 -10.52 7.23 10.06
CA ILE A 90 -9.21 6.73 9.63
C ILE A 90 -8.35 6.46 10.86
N ALA A 91 -7.75 5.28 10.93
CA ALA A 91 -6.75 4.94 11.92
C ALA A 91 -5.34 5.19 11.37
N LEU A 92 -4.54 5.96 12.11
CA LEU A 92 -3.15 6.31 11.83
C LEU A 92 -2.26 5.60 12.84
N ASP A 93 -1.35 4.76 12.36
CA ASP A 93 -0.39 4.05 13.20
C ASP A 93 0.99 4.70 13.10
N PHE A 94 1.39 5.36 14.17
CA PHE A 94 2.64 6.12 14.29
C PHE A 94 3.77 5.24 14.81
N THR A 95 4.95 5.32 14.20
CA THR A 95 6.17 4.61 14.64
C THR A 95 7.42 5.45 14.39
N PRO A 96 8.44 5.44 15.28
CA PRO A 96 8.43 4.90 16.65
C PRO A 96 7.39 5.59 17.54
N GLN A 97 6.87 4.89 18.56
CA GLN A 97 5.79 5.38 19.42
C GLN A 97 6.07 6.74 20.09
N THR A 98 7.34 7.00 20.44
CA THR A 98 7.76 8.19 21.18
C THR A 98 8.19 9.37 20.30
N ALA A 99 8.29 9.19 18.98
CA ALA A 99 8.97 10.14 18.10
C ALA A 99 8.10 11.33 17.65
N PHE A 100 6.88 11.50 18.20
CA PHE A 100 5.93 12.52 17.73
C PHE A 100 5.54 13.52 18.84
N ALA A 101 6.36 13.65 19.87
CA ALA A 101 6.05 14.48 21.04
C ALA A 101 6.37 15.97 20.84
N SER A 102 7.22 16.34 19.88
CA SER A 102 7.64 17.72 19.66
C SER A 102 7.24 18.24 18.29
N ILE A 103 6.55 19.40 18.26
CA ILE A 103 6.22 20.14 17.05
C ILE A 103 7.46 20.73 16.35
N PHE A 104 8.58 20.87 17.07
CA PHE A 104 9.84 21.41 16.56
C PHE A 104 10.74 20.32 15.94
N ASP A 105 10.34 19.05 16.00
CA ASP A 105 11.11 17.96 15.43
C ASP A 105 11.02 17.97 13.89
N THR A 106 12.15 18.22 13.25
CA THR A 106 12.30 18.27 11.79
C THR A 106 12.65 16.92 11.17
N THR A 107 12.74 15.84 11.95
CA THR A 107 12.97 14.49 11.41
C THR A 107 11.91 14.16 10.37
N PRO A 108 12.29 13.69 9.17
CA PRO A 108 11.33 13.36 8.13
C PRO A 108 10.32 12.30 8.56
N VAL A 109 9.11 12.38 7.99
CA VAL A 109 8.02 11.43 8.21
C VAL A 109 7.65 10.75 6.91
N VAL A 110 7.69 9.42 6.88
CA VAL A 110 7.22 8.59 5.76
C VAL A 110 5.75 8.25 5.96
N ILE A 111 4.88 8.78 5.10
CA ILE A 111 3.46 8.41 5.05
C ILE A 111 3.36 7.11 4.23
N VAL A 112 2.94 6.03 4.90
CA VAL A 112 2.83 4.71 4.27
C VAL A 112 1.38 4.43 3.92
N VAL A 113 1.14 4.18 2.62
CA VAL A 113 -0.17 3.86 2.06
C VAL A 113 -0.15 2.41 1.58
N HIS A 114 -0.82 1.53 2.32
CA HIS A 114 -0.78 0.09 2.09
C HIS A 114 -1.62 -0.36 0.87
N GLY A 115 -1.45 -1.60 0.43
CA GLY A 115 -2.27 -2.21 -0.63
C GLY A 115 -3.69 -2.56 -0.17
N ALA A 116 -4.53 -2.94 -1.12
CA ALA A 116 -5.90 -3.38 -0.83
C ALA A 116 -5.93 -4.45 0.26
N LEU A 117 -6.92 -4.39 1.16
CA LEU A 117 -7.11 -5.32 2.29
C LEU A 117 -5.97 -5.35 3.34
N GLY A 118 -4.96 -4.49 3.20
CA GLY A 118 -3.79 -4.45 4.06
C GLY A 118 -3.98 -3.62 5.34
N GLY A 119 -2.86 -3.11 5.84
CA GLY A 119 -2.76 -2.27 7.04
C GLY A 119 -1.35 -2.28 7.60
N SER A 120 -1.13 -1.60 8.73
CA SER A 120 0.17 -1.57 9.41
C SER A 120 0.70 -2.95 9.83
N HIS A 121 -0.21 -3.93 9.99
CA HIS A 121 0.11 -5.32 10.33
C HIS A 121 0.55 -6.16 9.12
N SER A 122 0.42 -5.64 7.90
CA SER A 122 0.77 -6.40 6.69
C SER A 122 2.25 -6.77 6.68
N PRO A 123 2.60 -8.03 6.31
CA PRO A 123 3.99 -8.51 6.35
C PRO A 123 4.99 -7.61 5.64
N TYR A 124 4.64 -7.10 4.45
CA TYR A 124 5.48 -6.22 3.66
C TYR A 124 5.63 -4.82 4.28
N VAL A 125 4.60 -4.31 4.97
CA VAL A 125 4.69 -3.04 5.72
C VAL A 125 5.62 -3.20 6.90
N GLN A 126 5.46 -4.28 7.70
CA GLN A 126 6.33 -4.60 8.82
C GLN A 126 7.79 -4.76 8.38
N ALA A 127 8.03 -5.53 7.31
CA ALA A 127 9.36 -5.76 6.77
C ALA A 127 10.06 -4.47 6.33
N THR A 128 9.30 -3.50 5.82
CA THR A 128 9.84 -2.22 5.36
C THR A 128 10.06 -1.25 6.52
N LEU A 129 9.09 -1.15 7.43
CA LEU A 129 9.14 -0.18 8.51
C LEU A 129 10.15 -0.56 9.60
N GLU A 130 10.36 -1.86 9.84
CA GLU A 130 11.31 -2.29 10.87
C GLU A 130 12.71 -1.71 10.65
N PRO A 131 13.40 -1.85 9.51
CA PRO A 131 14.68 -1.22 9.27
C PRO A 131 14.60 0.30 9.12
N LEU A 132 13.50 0.83 8.57
CA LEU A 132 13.34 2.25 8.30
C LEU A 132 13.21 3.08 9.58
N THR A 133 12.51 2.55 10.60
CA THR A 133 12.24 3.29 11.85
C THR A 133 13.14 2.88 13.01
N ARG A 134 13.92 1.81 12.87
CA ARG A 134 14.91 1.40 13.85
C ARG A 134 15.97 2.51 14.03
N PRO A 135 16.41 2.78 15.28
CA PRO A 135 17.42 3.80 15.55
C PRO A 135 18.72 3.61 14.74
N LYS A 136 19.34 4.69 14.29
CA LYS A 136 20.62 4.65 13.56
C LYS A 136 21.72 3.92 14.34
N ALA A 137 21.76 4.09 15.67
CA ALA A 137 22.69 3.39 16.55
C ALA A 137 22.53 1.85 16.53
N GLN A 138 21.38 1.36 16.07
CA GLN A 138 21.08 -0.07 15.92
C GLN A 138 21.13 -0.52 14.44
N GLY A 139 21.67 0.31 13.54
CA GLY A 139 21.81 0.03 12.13
C GLY A 139 20.51 0.18 11.33
N GLY A 140 19.56 0.98 11.79
CA GLY A 140 18.38 1.40 11.05
C GLY A 140 18.51 2.81 10.48
N SER A 141 17.49 3.28 9.78
CA SER A 141 17.44 4.63 9.20
C SER A 141 17.09 5.72 10.21
N GLY A 142 16.44 5.37 11.32
CA GLY A 142 16.03 6.32 12.37
C GLY A 142 14.96 7.31 11.90
N LEU A 143 14.18 6.96 10.86
CA LEU A 143 13.09 7.79 10.37
C LEU A 143 11.81 7.58 11.18
N ARG A 144 10.87 8.50 11.01
CA ARG A 144 9.50 8.37 11.51
C ARG A 144 8.60 7.89 10.39
N ALA A 145 7.57 7.12 10.74
CA ALA A 145 6.56 6.73 9.77
C ALA A 145 5.15 6.78 10.37
N VAL A 146 4.18 7.00 9.49
CA VAL A 146 2.75 6.95 9.80
C VAL A 146 2.08 6.06 8.77
N VAL A 147 1.45 4.97 9.21
CA VAL A 147 0.68 4.12 8.33
C VAL A 147 -0.77 4.60 8.28
N PHE A 148 -1.22 4.94 7.11
CA PHE A 148 -2.61 5.24 6.80
C PHE A 148 -3.38 3.92 6.65
N ASN A 149 -4.17 3.52 7.65
CA ASN A 149 -5.05 2.36 7.53
C ASN A 149 -6.37 2.80 6.89
N PHE A 150 -6.66 2.27 5.70
CA PHE A 150 -7.88 2.59 4.98
C PHE A 150 -9.15 2.32 5.80
N ARG A 151 -10.23 2.99 5.44
CA ARG A 151 -11.57 2.81 6.01
C ARG A 151 -11.96 1.33 6.02
N GLY A 152 -12.29 0.77 7.18
CA GLY A 152 -12.62 -0.66 7.34
C GLY A 152 -11.42 -1.62 7.38
N CYS A 153 -10.19 -1.16 7.15
CA CYS A 153 -8.98 -1.99 7.21
C CYS A 153 -8.30 -1.92 8.57
N ASN A 154 -7.63 -3.00 8.97
CA ASN A 154 -6.80 -3.07 10.19
C ASN A 154 -7.45 -2.43 11.43
N LYS A 155 -8.72 -2.76 11.71
CA LYS A 155 -9.51 -2.18 12.80
C LYS A 155 -9.75 -0.65 12.69
N SER A 156 -9.44 -0.01 11.55
CA SER A 156 -9.98 1.30 11.23
C SER A 156 -11.49 1.14 11.04
N ARG A 157 -12.30 1.73 11.92
CA ARG A 157 -13.76 1.53 11.88
C ARG A 157 -14.33 2.16 10.62
N LEU A 158 -15.20 1.44 9.95
CA LEU A 158 -16.02 2.00 8.89
C LEU A 158 -17.21 2.74 9.54
N THR A 159 -17.30 4.04 9.35
CA THR A 159 -18.33 4.91 9.98
C THR A 159 -19.10 5.73 8.96
N SER A 160 -18.68 5.71 7.71
CA SER A 160 -19.43 6.23 6.56
C SER A 160 -19.59 5.15 5.50
N PRO A 161 -20.64 5.16 4.65
CA PRO A 161 -20.92 4.11 3.68
C PRO A 161 -20.03 4.21 2.43
N GLN A 162 -18.81 4.68 2.59
CA GLN A 162 -17.80 4.75 1.54
C GLN A 162 -16.61 3.87 1.86
N LEU A 163 -16.25 3.00 0.92
CA LEU A 163 -15.03 2.21 0.97
C LEU A 163 -13.90 2.94 0.23
N TYR A 164 -12.70 2.54 0.58
CA TYR A 164 -11.49 3.08 -0.05
C TYR A 164 -11.35 2.63 -1.51
N HIS A 165 -10.81 3.50 -2.33
CA HIS A 165 -10.39 3.24 -3.71
C HIS A 165 -9.27 4.22 -4.12
N PRO A 166 -8.58 4.03 -5.27
CA PRO A 166 -7.42 4.84 -5.65
C PRO A 166 -7.67 6.35 -5.79
N ARG A 167 -8.93 6.77 -5.96
CA ARG A 167 -9.30 8.20 -6.08
C ARG A 167 -9.77 8.82 -4.76
N MET A 168 -9.68 8.12 -3.63
CA MET A 168 -9.95 8.69 -2.30
C MET A 168 -8.79 9.59 -1.82
N THR A 169 -8.36 10.51 -2.69
CA THR A 169 -7.22 11.41 -2.42
C THR A 169 -7.54 12.44 -1.33
N ASP A 170 -8.82 12.74 -1.07
CA ASP A 170 -9.24 13.62 0.02
C ASP A 170 -8.99 13.02 1.40
N ASP A 171 -9.02 11.70 1.54
CA ASP A 171 -8.59 11.02 2.76
C ASP A 171 -7.10 11.28 3.03
N LEU A 172 -6.26 11.12 2.01
CA LEU A 172 -4.82 11.39 2.13
C LEU A 172 -4.54 12.89 2.37
N ARG A 173 -5.30 13.79 1.73
CA ARG A 173 -5.21 15.25 2.00
C ARG A 173 -5.54 15.57 3.45
N SER A 174 -6.58 14.96 4.01
CA SER A 174 -6.99 15.16 5.40
C SER A 174 -5.91 14.67 6.38
N ILE A 175 -5.27 13.54 6.09
CA ILE A 175 -4.14 13.02 6.86
C ILE A 175 -2.95 13.98 6.80
N ILE A 176 -2.61 14.48 5.63
CA ILE A 176 -1.52 15.44 5.44
C ILE A 176 -1.81 16.74 6.18
N LEU A 177 -3.04 17.23 6.11
CA LEU A 177 -3.49 18.42 6.86
C LEU A 177 -3.31 18.20 8.37
N TYR A 178 -3.71 17.02 8.87
CA TYR A 178 -3.50 16.63 10.26
C TYR A 178 -2.01 16.58 10.62
N LEU A 179 -1.19 15.90 9.81
CA LEU A 179 0.25 15.80 10.07
C LEU A 179 0.92 17.19 10.07
N ARG A 180 0.52 18.09 9.20
CA ARG A 180 1.03 19.46 9.18
C ARG A 180 0.62 20.26 10.42
N SER A 181 -0.53 19.98 11.01
CA SER A 181 -0.95 20.64 12.26
C SER A 181 -0.10 20.22 13.47
N ILE A 182 0.42 19.00 13.47
CA ILE A 182 1.25 18.47 14.58
C ILE A 182 2.75 18.48 14.29
N LEU A 183 3.16 18.55 13.03
CA LEU A 183 4.55 18.50 12.55
C LEU A 183 4.77 19.54 11.43
N PRO A 184 4.65 20.84 11.70
CA PRO A 184 4.66 21.86 10.67
C PRO A 184 5.97 21.93 9.88
N SER A 185 7.10 21.63 10.50
CA SER A 185 8.44 21.77 9.92
C SER A 185 9.06 20.46 9.40
N ALA A 186 8.40 19.31 9.59
CA ALA A 186 8.94 18.02 9.15
C ALA A 186 8.75 17.80 7.65
N PRO A 187 9.77 17.39 6.88
CA PRO A 187 9.58 16.91 5.53
C PRO A 187 8.67 15.68 5.51
N LEU A 188 7.70 15.64 4.59
CA LEU A 188 6.81 14.50 4.40
C LEU A 188 7.25 13.74 3.14
N TYR A 189 7.43 12.44 3.27
CA TYR A 189 7.70 11.53 2.17
C TYR A 189 6.53 10.55 2.01
N GLY A 190 6.30 10.06 0.79
CA GLY A 190 5.27 9.09 0.48
C GLY A 190 5.86 7.71 0.20
N LEU A 191 5.28 6.66 0.76
CA LEU A 191 5.56 5.26 0.42
C LEU A 191 4.25 4.53 0.13
N GLY A 192 4.03 4.17 -1.14
CA GLY A 192 2.82 3.49 -1.58
C GLY A 192 3.07 2.04 -1.97
N PHE A 193 2.10 1.15 -1.66
CA PHE A 193 2.11 -0.25 -2.08
C PHE A 193 0.85 -0.59 -2.86
N SER A 194 0.96 -1.19 -4.05
CA SER A 194 -0.19 -1.66 -4.83
C SER A 194 -1.22 -0.54 -5.02
N MET A 195 -2.46 -0.74 -4.64
CA MET A 195 -3.52 0.27 -4.67
C MET A 195 -3.13 1.56 -3.90
N GLY A 196 -2.39 1.45 -2.80
CA GLY A 196 -1.88 2.62 -2.08
C GLY A 196 -0.85 3.42 -2.88
N ALA A 197 -0.09 2.75 -3.77
CA ALA A 197 0.80 3.42 -4.71
C ALA A 197 0.01 4.19 -5.77
N SER A 198 -1.10 3.64 -6.25
CA SER A 198 -2.00 4.32 -7.19
C SER A 198 -2.65 5.56 -6.56
N LEU A 199 -3.16 5.43 -5.33
CA LEU A 199 -3.72 6.55 -4.58
C LEU A 199 -2.70 7.66 -4.36
N LEU A 200 -1.47 7.29 -3.98
CA LEU A 200 -0.37 8.24 -3.81
C LEU A 200 -0.02 8.94 -5.14
N SER A 201 0.05 8.19 -6.25
CA SER A 201 0.30 8.75 -7.58
C SER A 201 -0.79 9.71 -8.03
N CYS A 202 -2.08 9.36 -7.81
CA CYS A 202 -3.21 10.25 -8.08
C CYS A 202 -3.12 11.54 -7.25
N TYR A 203 -2.83 11.42 -5.95
CA TYR A 203 -2.65 12.59 -5.06
C TYR A 203 -1.53 13.51 -5.56
N LEU A 204 -0.36 12.95 -5.93
CA LEU A 204 0.77 13.72 -6.43
C LEU A 204 0.47 14.43 -7.75
N ALA A 205 -0.28 13.78 -8.65
CA ALA A 205 -0.72 14.37 -9.91
C ALA A 205 -1.71 15.52 -9.68
N GLU A 206 -2.70 15.32 -8.80
CA GLU A 206 -3.70 16.34 -8.47
C GLU A 206 -3.13 17.57 -7.77
N THR A 207 -2.07 17.38 -6.98
CA THR A 207 -1.45 18.47 -6.23
C THR A 207 -0.32 19.15 -6.98
N GLY A 208 0.34 18.44 -7.88
CA GLY A 208 1.45 18.98 -8.66
C GLY A 208 2.49 19.70 -7.79
N GLU A 209 2.77 20.96 -8.09
CA GLU A 209 3.73 21.79 -7.36
C GLU A 209 3.26 22.12 -5.93
N SER A 210 1.97 22.12 -5.65
CA SER A 210 1.41 22.39 -4.32
C SER A 210 1.45 21.20 -3.38
N SER A 211 2.00 20.05 -3.80
CA SER A 211 2.11 18.87 -2.95
C SER A 211 2.91 19.14 -1.69
N ALA A 212 2.36 18.76 -0.54
CA ALA A 212 3.07 18.79 0.74
C ALA A 212 4.10 17.65 0.89
N ILE A 213 4.01 16.62 0.04
CA ILE A 213 4.97 15.50 -0.03
C ILE A 213 6.17 15.96 -0.85
N SER A 214 7.38 15.78 -0.31
CA SER A 214 8.62 16.24 -0.96
C SER A 214 9.19 15.23 -1.94
N ALA A 215 8.97 13.93 -1.71
CA ALA A 215 9.40 12.83 -2.58
C ALA A 215 8.60 11.56 -2.26
N ALA A 216 8.50 10.64 -3.22
CA ALA A 216 7.72 9.41 -3.03
C ALA A 216 8.37 8.17 -3.65
N PHE A 217 8.08 7.01 -3.07
CA PHE A 217 8.44 5.70 -3.60
C PHE A 217 7.19 4.80 -3.66
N CYS A 218 6.99 4.14 -4.78
CA CYS A 218 5.88 3.23 -5.02
C CYS A 218 6.39 1.82 -5.34
N VAL A 219 5.79 0.81 -4.70
CA VAL A 219 6.11 -0.61 -4.93
C VAL A 219 4.89 -1.31 -5.51
N SER A 220 5.04 -2.01 -6.64
CA SER A 220 3.96 -2.70 -7.35
C SER A 220 2.76 -1.79 -7.64
N ASN A 221 3.01 -0.60 -8.16
CA ASN A 221 1.95 0.36 -8.49
C ASN A 221 1.03 -0.20 -9.57
N VAL A 222 -0.29 -0.11 -9.35
CA VAL A 222 -1.32 -0.47 -10.35
C VAL A 222 -1.65 0.80 -11.15
N PHE A 223 -1.01 0.95 -12.30
CA PHE A 223 -1.13 2.15 -13.13
C PHE A 223 -2.41 2.17 -13.99
N ASP A 224 -2.90 0.98 -14.37
CA ASP A 224 -4.03 0.79 -15.27
C ASP A 224 -5.01 -0.23 -14.67
N TYR A 225 -6.09 0.27 -14.07
CA TYR A 225 -7.13 -0.58 -13.48
C TYR A 225 -8.00 -1.27 -14.53
N THR A 226 -8.13 -0.71 -15.73
CA THR A 226 -8.84 -1.35 -16.83
C THR A 226 -8.12 -2.62 -17.27
N GLY A 227 -6.81 -2.50 -17.53
CA GLY A 227 -5.97 -3.65 -17.89
C GLY A 227 -5.84 -4.67 -16.74
N CYS A 228 -5.66 -4.19 -15.50
CA CYS A 228 -5.61 -5.06 -14.31
C CYS A 228 -6.91 -5.88 -14.15
N THR A 229 -8.08 -5.24 -14.29
CA THR A 229 -9.38 -5.91 -14.19
C THR A 229 -9.56 -6.93 -15.30
N ALA A 230 -9.20 -6.59 -16.54
CA ALA A 230 -9.24 -7.53 -17.67
C ALA A 230 -8.36 -8.76 -17.43
N GLU A 231 -7.17 -8.57 -16.84
CA GLU A 231 -6.28 -9.68 -16.48
C GLU A 231 -6.86 -10.55 -15.36
N LEU A 232 -7.50 -9.95 -14.36
CA LEU A 232 -8.18 -10.70 -13.31
C LEU A 232 -9.39 -11.47 -13.82
N ASP A 233 -10.15 -10.94 -14.78
CA ASP A 233 -11.39 -11.56 -15.27
C ASP A 233 -11.14 -12.61 -16.37
N SER A 234 -10.18 -12.37 -17.25
CA SER A 234 -9.96 -13.19 -18.46
C SER A 234 -8.54 -13.69 -18.65
N GLY A 235 -7.61 -13.29 -17.80
CA GLY A 235 -6.20 -13.66 -17.90
C GLY A 235 -5.90 -15.10 -17.47
N ALA A 236 -4.69 -15.30 -16.93
CA ALA A 236 -4.22 -16.63 -16.51
C ALA A 236 -5.19 -17.30 -15.51
N PHE A 237 -5.30 -18.62 -15.56
CA PHE A 237 -6.19 -19.42 -14.71
C PHE A 237 -6.09 -19.03 -13.22
N ILE A 238 -4.87 -18.82 -12.70
CA ILE A 238 -4.65 -18.46 -11.29
C ILE A 238 -5.16 -17.04 -11.00
N SER A 239 -4.95 -16.09 -11.90
CA SER A 239 -5.47 -14.72 -11.74
C SER A 239 -7.01 -14.75 -11.68
N ARG A 240 -7.64 -15.44 -12.64
CA ARG A 240 -9.09 -15.51 -12.77
C ARG A 240 -9.78 -16.32 -11.68
N CYS A 241 -9.28 -17.54 -11.39
CA CYS A 241 -9.98 -18.49 -10.54
C CYS A 241 -9.56 -18.44 -9.07
N ILE A 242 -8.45 -17.77 -8.75
CA ILE A 242 -7.90 -17.72 -7.40
C ILE A 242 -7.72 -16.27 -6.91
N LEU A 243 -6.90 -15.46 -7.57
CA LEU A 243 -6.60 -14.12 -7.08
C LEU A 243 -7.85 -13.22 -7.10
N ASN A 244 -8.59 -13.23 -8.19
CA ASN A 244 -9.79 -12.40 -8.34
C ASN A 244 -10.88 -12.74 -7.29
N PRO A 245 -11.30 -14.01 -7.10
CA PRO A 245 -12.23 -14.36 -6.02
C PRO A 245 -11.70 -14.05 -4.62
N VAL A 246 -10.41 -14.29 -4.35
CA VAL A 246 -9.80 -14.01 -3.04
C VAL A 246 -9.88 -12.52 -2.69
N ILE A 247 -9.60 -11.64 -3.66
CA ILE A 247 -9.71 -10.19 -3.47
C ILE A 247 -11.18 -9.80 -3.25
N GLY A 248 -12.11 -10.32 -4.06
CA GLY A 248 -13.54 -10.07 -3.91
C GLY A 248 -14.09 -10.53 -2.55
N LEU A 249 -13.71 -11.72 -2.11
CA LEU A 249 -14.06 -12.27 -0.80
C LEU A 249 -13.52 -11.43 0.35
N GLY A 250 -12.29 -10.92 0.24
CA GLY A 250 -11.70 -10.04 1.24
C GLY A 250 -12.50 -8.75 1.42
N HIS A 251 -12.89 -8.10 0.33
CA HIS A 251 -13.73 -6.90 0.36
C HIS A 251 -15.14 -7.20 0.88
N ARG A 252 -15.77 -8.31 0.44
CA ARG A 252 -17.06 -8.76 0.98
C ARG A 252 -17.02 -8.94 2.49
N LYS A 253 -15.92 -9.45 3.06
CA LYS A 253 -15.75 -9.60 4.52
C LYS A 253 -15.80 -8.25 5.24
N ILE A 254 -15.17 -7.20 4.68
CA ILE A 254 -15.24 -5.84 5.24
C ILE A 254 -16.69 -5.34 5.22
N VAL A 255 -17.38 -5.49 4.09
CA VAL A 255 -18.78 -5.05 3.95
C VAL A 255 -19.70 -5.81 4.89
N SER A 256 -19.56 -7.14 4.98
CA SER A 256 -20.34 -7.99 5.86
C SER A 256 -20.19 -7.60 7.34
N ALA A 257 -18.98 -7.27 7.76
CA ALA A 257 -18.70 -6.83 9.13
C ALA A 257 -19.24 -5.43 9.46
N ASN A 258 -19.61 -4.64 8.44
CA ASN A 258 -20.03 -3.24 8.58
C ASN A 258 -21.34 -2.94 7.84
N LYS A 259 -22.18 -3.95 7.58
CA LYS A 259 -23.40 -3.82 6.75
C LYS A 259 -24.36 -2.74 7.27
N GLU A 260 -24.43 -2.52 8.56
CA GLU A 260 -25.30 -1.54 9.22
C GLU A 260 -24.96 -0.10 8.73
N VAL A 261 -23.68 0.18 8.52
CA VAL A 261 -23.20 1.50 8.05
C VAL A 261 -23.75 1.83 6.66
N PHE A 262 -23.84 0.82 5.78
CA PHE A 262 -24.39 0.99 4.44
C PHE A 262 -25.90 1.13 4.39
N LEU A 263 -26.59 0.69 5.46
CA LEU A 263 -28.05 0.75 5.57
C LEU A 263 -28.55 1.92 6.41
N ALA A 264 -27.67 2.56 7.18
CA ALA A 264 -28.06 3.67 8.03
C ALA A 264 -28.69 4.81 7.22
N ASP A 265 -29.80 5.37 7.74
CA ASP A 265 -30.39 6.62 7.25
C ASP A 265 -29.62 7.81 7.83
N ALA A 266 -28.33 7.91 7.55
CA ALA A 266 -27.64 9.17 7.79
C ALA A 266 -28.20 10.21 6.81
N ASP A 267 -28.44 11.44 7.26
CA ASP A 267 -28.76 12.60 6.43
C ASP A 267 -27.71 12.67 5.31
N SER A 268 -28.10 12.12 4.16
CA SER A 268 -27.15 11.42 3.35
C SER A 268 -26.46 12.34 2.36
N CYS A 269 -25.17 12.45 2.49
CA CYS A 269 -24.27 12.77 1.36
C CYS A 269 -24.43 11.79 0.18
N LEU A 270 -25.23 10.70 0.32
CA LEU A 270 -25.44 9.70 -0.72
C LEU A 270 -26.73 9.96 -1.48
N SER A 271 -26.61 10.17 -2.79
CA SER A 271 -27.74 10.26 -3.72
C SER A 271 -28.51 8.94 -3.91
N LEU A 272 -28.11 7.85 -3.22
CA LEU A 272 -28.68 6.51 -3.38
C LEU A 272 -29.85 6.28 -2.42
N SER A 273 -31.03 5.94 -2.96
CA SER A 273 -32.17 5.51 -2.17
C SER A 273 -31.85 4.25 -1.34
N LEU A 274 -32.47 4.11 -0.18
CA LEU A 274 -32.33 2.94 0.70
C LEU A 274 -32.58 1.60 -0.05
N GLN A 275 -33.53 1.59 -0.98
CA GLN A 275 -33.83 0.41 -1.79
C GLN A 275 -32.66 0.02 -2.70
N ARG A 276 -32.00 1.00 -3.34
CA ARG A 276 -30.81 0.75 -4.15
C ARG A 276 -29.64 0.26 -3.29
N ARG A 277 -29.42 0.85 -2.12
CA ARG A 277 -28.42 0.40 -1.14
C ARG A 277 -28.64 -1.06 -0.70
N LYS A 278 -29.88 -1.43 -0.31
CA LYS A 278 -30.24 -2.80 0.05
C LYS A 278 -29.98 -3.78 -1.11
N ARG A 279 -30.29 -3.39 -2.34
CA ARG A 279 -30.07 -4.24 -3.53
C ARG A 279 -28.57 -4.44 -3.80
N ALA A 280 -27.76 -3.40 -3.74
CA ALA A 280 -26.31 -3.48 -3.90
C ALA A 280 -25.67 -4.40 -2.85
N LEU A 281 -26.04 -4.21 -1.57
CA LEU A 281 -25.56 -5.08 -0.49
C LEU A 281 -25.96 -6.53 -0.67
N SER A 282 -27.22 -6.79 -1.06
CA SER A 282 -27.69 -8.16 -1.29
C SER A 282 -26.89 -8.86 -2.38
N ARG A 283 -26.58 -8.18 -3.48
CA ARG A 283 -25.74 -8.74 -4.55
C ARG A 283 -24.36 -9.10 -4.07
N VAL A 284 -23.71 -8.23 -3.28
CA VAL A 284 -22.37 -8.49 -2.75
C VAL A 284 -22.37 -9.60 -1.70
N LEU A 285 -23.28 -9.55 -0.74
CA LEU A 285 -23.27 -10.47 0.40
C LEU A 285 -23.68 -11.90 0.02
N TRP A 286 -24.59 -12.06 -0.95
CA TRP A 286 -25.13 -13.36 -1.35
C TRP A 286 -24.53 -13.91 -2.66
N ASN A 287 -23.58 -13.22 -3.30
CA ASN A 287 -22.92 -13.73 -4.49
C ASN A 287 -21.90 -14.84 -4.12
N PRO A 288 -22.14 -16.11 -4.48
CA PRO A 288 -21.22 -17.20 -4.16
C PRO A 288 -19.92 -17.13 -4.96
N SER A 289 -19.95 -16.46 -6.13
CA SER A 289 -18.84 -16.34 -7.07
C SER A 289 -18.33 -14.91 -7.16
N ILE A 290 -18.28 -14.21 -6.01
CA ILE A 290 -17.86 -12.82 -6.00
C ILE A 290 -16.42 -12.66 -6.48
N THR A 291 -16.23 -11.73 -7.40
CA THR A 291 -14.92 -11.30 -7.92
C THR A 291 -14.68 -9.84 -7.55
N MET A 292 -13.45 -9.35 -7.76
CA MET A 292 -13.18 -7.91 -7.57
C MET A 292 -14.03 -7.06 -8.53
N SER A 293 -14.21 -7.50 -9.77
CA SER A 293 -15.01 -6.78 -10.78
C SER A 293 -16.48 -6.70 -10.37
N SER A 294 -17.11 -7.84 -10.00
CA SER A 294 -18.50 -7.84 -9.56
C SER A 294 -18.69 -7.05 -8.26
N PHE A 295 -17.73 -7.12 -7.34
CA PHE A 295 -17.74 -6.30 -6.13
C PHE A 295 -17.68 -4.80 -6.45
N THR A 296 -16.80 -4.41 -7.39
CA THR A 296 -16.65 -3.02 -7.82
C THR A 296 -17.96 -2.51 -8.47
N GLU A 297 -18.52 -3.28 -9.39
CA GLU A 297 -19.75 -2.93 -10.10
C GLU A 297 -20.96 -2.85 -9.16
N ASP A 298 -21.10 -3.82 -8.26
CA ASP A 298 -22.28 -3.90 -7.39
C ASP A 298 -22.22 -2.94 -6.18
N LEU A 299 -21.04 -2.56 -5.70
CA LEU A 299 -20.91 -1.73 -4.51
C LEU A 299 -20.14 -0.42 -4.74
N ILE A 300 -18.89 -0.49 -5.23
CA ILE A 300 -18.04 0.71 -5.30
C ILE A 300 -18.62 1.74 -6.26
N VAL A 301 -19.03 1.32 -7.46
CA VAL A 301 -19.59 2.19 -8.49
C VAL A 301 -20.83 2.94 -7.97
N PRO A 302 -21.88 2.28 -7.45
CA PRO A 302 -23.08 2.98 -7.01
C PRO A 302 -22.85 3.85 -5.77
N PHE A 303 -22.03 3.41 -4.79
CA PHE A 303 -21.76 4.19 -3.58
C PHE A 303 -20.75 5.33 -3.83
N GLY A 304 -19.85 5.17 -4.79
CA GLY A 304 -18.92 6.22 -5.26
C GLY A 304 -19.53 7.22 -6.22
N GLY A 305 -20.78 7.01 -6.66
CA GLY A 305 -21.48 7.92 -7.59
C GLY A 305 -20.98 7.86 -9.03
N TYR A 306 -20.31 6.78 -9.42
CA TYR A 306 -19.84 6.59 -10.80
C TYR A 306 -20.98 6.12 -11.71
N PRO A 307 -21.03 6.59 -12.98
CA PRO A 307 -22.03 6.15 -13.96
C PRO A 307 -21.92 4.67 -14.32
N SER A 308 -20.68 4.16 -14.45
CA SER A 308 -20.39 2.78 -14.80
C SER A 308 -19.07 2.29 -14.18
N ILE A 309 -18.82 0.98 -14.25
CA ILE A 309 -17.54 0.40 -13.88
C ILE A 309 -16.42 0.89 -14.81
N ALA A 310 -16.69 1.12 -16.08
CA ALA A 310 -15.72 1.62 -17.04
C ALA A 310 -15.23 3.03 -16.66
N ASP A 311 -16.15 3.93 -16.29
CA ASP A 311 -15.80 5.27 -15.82
C ASP A 311 -14.97 5.21 -14.54
N PHE A 312 -15.34 4.33 -13.60
CA PHE A 312 -14.57 4.11 -12.37
C PHE A 312 -13.15 3.61 -12.66
N LEU A 313 -12.99 2.58 -13.50
CA LEU A 313 -11.68 1.99 -13.82
C LEU A 313 -10.78 3.00 -14.54
N GLN A 314 -11.36 3.80 -15.45
CA GLN A 314 -10.64 4.86 -16.13
C GLN A 314 -10.19 5.96 -15.16
N ASP A 315 -11.09 6.44 -14.30
CA ASP A 315 -10.77 7.49 -13.32
C ASP A 315 -9.72 7.04 -12.30
N THR A 316 -9.80 5.79 -11.84
CA THR A 316 -8.85 5.24 -10.85
C THR A 316 -7.49 4.88 -11.43
N SER A 317 -7.35 4.79 -12.75
CA SER A 317 -6.09 4.53 -13.45
C SER A 317 -5.19 5.77 -13.41
N CYS A 318 -4.01 5.65 -12.80
CA CYS A 318 -3.10 6.78 -12.62
C CYS A 318 -2.11 6.98 -13.80
N LYS A 319 -2.07 6.08 -14.79
CA LYS A 319 -1.12 6.12 -15.91
C LYS A 319 -1.17 7.46 -16.65
N SER A 320 -2.36 7.90 -17.06
CA SER A 320 -2.57 9.11 -17.85
C SER A 320 -2.24 10.41 -17.10
N VAL A 321 -2.28 10.41 -15.77
CA VAL A 321 -2.03 11.59 -14.93
C VAL A 321 -0.59 11.68 -14.42
N LEU A 322 0.28 10.71 -14.71
CA LEU A 322 1.70 10.76 -14.32
C LEU A 322 2.43 12.01 -14.88
N LYS A 323 2.02 12.51 -16.02
CA LYS A 323 2.53 13.74 -16.63
C LYS A 323 2.32 15.00 -15.77
N ASP A 324 1.34 14.97 -14.88
CA ASP A 324 0.98 16.12 -14.04
C ASP A 324 1.73 16.14 -12.70
N ILE A 325 2.47 15.06 -12.37
CA ILE A 325 3.30 14.97 -11.18
C ILE A 325 4.45 15.98 -11.24
N ARG A 326 4.64 16.73 -10.15
CA ARG A 326 5.70 17.71 -9.95
C ARG A 326 6.52 17.43 -8.68
N VAL A 327 6.55 16.17 -8.27
CA VAL A 327 7.27 15.66 -7.10
C VAL A 327 8.06 14.44 -7.53
N PRO A 328 9.34 14.30 -7.14
CA PRO A 328 10.11 13.10 -7.43
C PRO A 328 9.38 11.82 -6.99
N LEU A 329 9.06 10.97 -7.96
CA LEU A 329 8.37 9.70 -7.77
C LEU A 329 9.18 8.56 -8.39
N VAL A 330 9.60 7.61 -7.57
CA VAL A 330 10.24 6.36 -8.02
C VAL A 330 9.24 5.22 -7.87
N CYS A 331 9.03 4.44 -8.94
CA CYS A 331 8.16 3.28 -8.96
C CYS A 331 8.99 2.02 -9.20
N LEU A 332 8.84 0.99 -8.35
CA LEU A 332 9.45 -0.32 -8.53
C LEU A 332 8.36 -1.35 -8.85
N ASN A 333 8.42 -1.91 -10.05
CA ASN A 333 7.49 -2.95 -10.52
C ASN A 333 8.24 -4.19 -11.01
N ALA A 334 7.55 -5.33 -11.09
CA ALA A 334 8.05 -6.56 -11.71
C ALA A 334 7.33 -6.84 -13.02
N GLN A 335 8.05 -7.34 -14.02
CA GLN A 335 7.48 -7.65 -15.32
C GLN A 335 6.51 -8.86 -15.27
N ASP A 336 6.75 -9.77 -14.31
CA ASP A 336 5.96 -10.98 -14.08
C ASP A 336 4.84 -10.81 -13.03
N ASP A 337 4.49 -9.55 -12.70
CA ASP A 337 3.39 -9.24 -11.78
C ASP A 337 2.05 -9.72 -12.37
N PRO A 338 1.30 -10.63 -11.69
CA PRO A 338 0.04 -11.16 -12.20
C PRO A 338 -1.12 -10.17 -12.19
N LEU A 339 -0.98 -9.02 -11.52
CA LEU A 339 -1.98 -7.95 -11.46
C LEU A 339 -1.66 -6.80 -12.41
N MET A 340 -0.37 -6.57 -12.67
CA MET A 340 0.10 -5.46 -13.49
C MET A 340 1.20 -5.95 -14.44
N LYS A 341 0.77 -6.62 -15.51
CA LYS A 341 1.69 -7.16 -16.51
C LYS A 341 2.58 -6.08 -17.12
N GLY A 342 3.78 -6.50 -17.55
CA GLY A 342 4.77 -5.61 -18.14
C GLY A 342 4.25 -4.70 -19.24
N GLU A 343 3.29 -5.16 -20.05
CA GLU A 343 2.70 -4.40 -21.17
C GLU A 343 1.85 -3.19 -20.71
N LEU A 344 1.32 -3.24 -19.49
CA LEU A 344 0.48 -2.19 -18.92
C LEU A 344 1.29 -1.08 -18.23
N LEU A 345 2.61 -1.29 -18.06
CA LEU A 345 3.47 -0.34 -17.36
C LEU A 345 3.67 0.97 -18.14
N PRO A 346 3.91 2.09 -17.45
CA PRO A 346 3.97 3.43 -18.04
C PRO A 346 5.37 3.77 -18.55
N TYR A 347 5.92 3.01 -19.49
CA TYR A 347 7.27 3.25 -20.03
C TYR A 347 7.42 4.64 -20.63
N HIS A 348 6.49 4.98 -21.54
CA HIS A 348 6.51 6.26 -22.24
C HIS A 348 6.29 7.44 -21.27
N GLU A 349 5.39 7.29 -20.33
CA GLU A 349 5.09 8.32 -19.31
C GLU A 349 6.30 8.58 -18.41
N ALA A 350 7.05 7.52 -18.04
CA ALA A 350 8.28 7.65 -17.25
C ALA A 350 9.41 8.32 -18.08
N GLU A 351 9.57 7.95 -19.35
CA GLU A 351 10.57 8.54 -20.23
C GLU A 351 10.26 9.99 -20.62
N SER A 352 8.98 10.37 -20.58
CA SER A 352 8.52 11.73 -20.90
C SER A 352 8.55 12.68 -19.68
N SER A 353 8.47 12.16 -18.45
CA SER A 353 8.39 12.97 -17.24
C SER A 353 9.77 13.15 -16.58
N PRO A 354 10.18 14.37 -16.23
CA PRO A 354 11.40 14.57 -15.43
C PRO A 354 11.24 14.13 -13.96
N TYR A 355 9.98 13.93 -13.49
CA TYR A 355 9.67 13.64 -12.11
C TYR A 355 9.42 12.14 -11.81
N VAL A 356 9.13 11.34 -12.82
CA VAL A 356 8.75 9.93 -12.65
C VAL A 356 9.89 9.04 -13.13
N MET A 357 10.26 8.08 -12.29
CA MET A 357 11.25 7.05 -12.63
C MET A 357 10.63 5.67 -12.39
N LEU A 358 10.67 4.80 -13.40
CA LEU A 358 10.22 3.41 -13.31
C LEU A 358 11.42 2.47 -13.26
N ALA A 359 11.61 1.80 -12.13
CA ALA A 359 12.53 0.69 -11.96
C ALA A 359 11.79 -0.62 -12.18
N LEU A 360 12.32 -1.49 -13.03
CA LEU A 360 11.68 -2.73 -13.45
C LEU A 360 12.62 -3.91 -13.29
N THR A 361 12.17 -4.94 -12.57
CA THR A 361 12.81 -6.26 -12.53
C THR A 361 12.05 -7.23 -13.43
N SER A 362 12.73 -8.23 -14.01
CA SER A 362 12.06 -9.25 -14.81
C SER A 362 11.19 -10.19 -13.98
N GLN A 363 11.50 -10.34 -12.71
CA GLN A 363 10.79 -11.18 -11.75
C GLN A 363 10.56 -10.41 -10.45
N GLY A 364 9.56 -10.84 -9.65
CA GLY A 364 9.25 -10.22 -8.37
C GLY A 364 7.79 -10.39 -7.95
N GLY A 365 6.89 -10.52 -8.91
CA GLY A 365 5.45 -10.62 -8.67
C GLY A 365 4.89 -9.35 -8.01
N HIS A 366 3.70 -9.47 -7.43
CA HIS A 366 3.02 -8.36 -6.77
C HIS A 366 3.42 -8.26 -5.29
N ILE A 367 4.21 -7.24 -4.94
CA ILE A 367 4.78 -7.01 -3.59
C ILE A 367 5.58 -8.22 -3.08
N GLY A 368 6.16 -9.02 -3.95
CA GLY A 368 6.92 -10.21 -3.58
C GLY A 368 8.40 -9.92 -3.34
N TRP A 369 9.21 -10.12 -4.36
CA TRP A 369 10.68 -10.00 -4.33
C TRP A 369 11.34 -10.77 -3.18
N TYR A 370 10.85 -12.01 -2.90
CA TYR A 370 11.45 -12.85 -1.88
C TYR A 370 12.76 -13.44 -2.32
N ALA A 371 13.81 -13.12 -1.58
CA ALA A 371 15.16 -13.64 -1.74
C ALA A 371 15.66 -14.25 -0.43
N ARG A 372 16.67 -15.10 -0.53
CA ARG A 372 17.36 -15.64 0.64
C ARG A 372 18.72 -14.97 0.78
N VAL A 373 18.91 -14.23 1.85
CA VAL A 373 20.16 -13.53 2.18
C VAL A 373 20.69 -14.10 3.51
N ASN A 374 21.91 -14.63 3.51
CA ASN A 374 22.53 -15.24 4.69
C ASN A 374 21.62 -16.27 5.39
N GLY A 375 20.95 -17.11 4.60
CA GLY A 375 20.06 -18.16 5.10
C GLY A 375 18.65 -17.70 5.49
N ARG A 376 18.39 -16.40 5.59
CA ARG A 376 17.09 -15.82 5.97
C ARG A 376 16.29 -15.41 4.73
N MET A 377 14.96 -15.57 4.82
CA MET A 377 14.04 -15.02 3.83
C MET A 377 13.93 -13.49 4.05
N THR A 378 14.07 -12.73 2.96
CA THR A 378 13.94 -11.27 2.94
C THR A 378 13.11 -10.83 1.74
N GLN A 379 12.52 -9.66 1.82
CA GLN A 379 11.94 -8.97 0.67
C GLN A 379 12.97 -7.99 0.12
N TRP A 380 13.52 -8.28 -1.05
CA TRP A 380 14.61 -7.50 -1.65
C TRP A 380 14.26 -6.02 -1.86
N PHE A 381 12.99 -5.70 -2.21
CA PHE A 381 12.57 -4.32 -2.44
C PHE A 381 12.73 -3.41 -1.21
N VAL A 382 12.80 -3.99 0.01
CA VAL A 382 13.03 -3.23 1.24
C VAL A 382 14.36 -2.49 1.18
N LYS A 383 15.36 -3.08 0.55
CA LYS A 383 16.69 -2.49 0.44
C LYS A 383 16.68 -1.18 -0.37
N PRO A 384 16.23 -1.14 -1.65
CA PRO A 384 16.15 0.13 -2.39
C PRO A 384 15.19 1.15 -1.75
N VAL A 385 14.12 0.74 -1.08
CA VAL A 385 13.23 1.65 -0.35
C VAL A 385 13.98 2.34 0.80
N CYS A 386 14.74 1.59 1.62
CA CYS A 386 15.56 2.16 2.69
C CYS A 386 16.66 3.06 2.14
N GLU A 387 17.40 2.62 1.13
CA GLU A 387 18.45 3.42 0.46
C GLU A 387 17.89 4.77 -0.04
N TYR A 388 16.70 4.76 -0.64
CA TYR A 388 16.03 5.97 -1.13
C TYR A 388 15.72 6.96 -0.01
N PHE A 389 15.04 6.51 1.04
CA PHE A 389 14.64 7.39 2.13
C PHE A 389 15.82 7.81 3.02
N ASP A 390 16.82 6.97 3.21
CA ASP A 390 18.08 7.32 3.87
C ASP A 390 18.83 8.41 3.10
N GLY A 391 18.92 8.27 1.79
CA GLY A 391 19.53 9.28 0.93
C GLY A 391 18.78 10.61 0.99
N LEU A 392 17.46 10.61 0.94
CA LEU A 392 16.65 11.83 1.08
C LEU A 392 16.85 12.50 2.44
N ALA A 393 16.92 11.71 3.51
CA ALA A 393 17.17 12.24 4.85
C ALA A 393 18.57 12.88 4.96
N GLN A 394 19.57 12.32 4.29
CA GLN A 394 20.93 12.91 4.21
C GLN A 394 20.97 14.21 3.42
N LEU A 395 20.15 14.33 2.37
CA LEU A 395 20.01 15.58 1.60
C LEU A 395 19.33 16.69 2.41
N ASN A 396 18.64 16.33 3.49
CA ASN A 396 17.92 17.26 4.36
C ASN A 396 16.96 18.16 3.58
N LEU A 397 16.05 17.55 2.80
CA LEU A 397 15.08 18.27 2.01
C LEU A 397 14.22 19.18 2.90
N PRO A 398 13.89 20.40 2.47
CA PRO A 398 13.00 21.27 3.22
C PRO A 398 11.56 20.71 3.24
N ALA A 399 10.83 21.03 4.32
CA ALA A 399 9.39 20.82 4.34
C ALA A 399 8.74 21.68 3.24
N ARG A 400 7.82 21.05 2.47
CA ARG A 400 7.06 21.79 1.44
C ARG A 400 5.85 22.47 2.08
N ASN A 401 5.44 23.58 1.51
CA ASN A 401 4.22 24.27 1.92
C ASN A 401 3.01 23.35 1.76
N SER A 402 2.06 23.52 2.65
CA SER A 402 0.78 22.81 2.64
C SER A 402 -0.34 23.82 2.83
N PRO A 403 -1.52 23.60 2.26
CA PRO A 403 -2.69 24.39 2.58
C PRO A 403 -2.90 24.44 4.09
N ALA A 404 -3.24 25.62 4.60
CA ALA A 404 -3.50 25.82 6.02
C ALA A 404 -4.81 25.12 6.43
N ALA A 405 -4.81 24.58 7.65
CA ALA A 405 -6.06 24.21 8.30
C ALA A 405 -6.75 25.48 8.83
N LEU A 406 -8.06 25.55 8.63
CA LEU A 406 -8.90 26.56 9.29
C LEU A 406 -9.03 26.23 10.78
N ASP A 407 -9.44 27.21 11.56
CA ASP A 407 -9.84 26.98 12.94
C ASP A 407 -10.98 25.96 13.02
N ALA A 408 -11.05 25.27 14.16
CA ALA A 408 -12.09 24.27 14.36
C ALA A 408 -13.48 24.93 14.35
N ASP A 409 -14.40 24.33 13.61
CA ASP A 409 -15.82 24.71 13.65
C ASP A 409 -16.49 24.27 14.97
N VAL A 410 -17.79 24.52 15.09
CA VAL A 410 -18.60 24.16 16.26
C VAL A 410 -18.63 22.66 16.58
N SER A 411 -18.31 21.81 15.59
CA SER A 411 -18.21 20.35 15.76
C SER A 411 -16.79 19.91 16.16
N GLY A 412 -15.82 20.83 16.20
CA GLY A 412 -14.41 20.56 16.40
C GLY A 412 -13.68 20.06 15.14
N MET A 413 -14.33 20.14 13.96
CA MET A 413 -13.73 19.77 12.67
C MET A 413 -12.87 20.93 12.16
N ARG A 414 -11.64 20.62 11.72
CA ARG A 414 -10.74 21.56 11.04
C ARG A 414 -10.72 21.24 9.57
N HIS A 415 -11.12 22.20 8.74
CA HIS A 415 -11.16 22.04 7.29
C HIS A 415 -9.93 22.65 6.61
N GLN A 416 -9.62 22.18 5.43
CA GLN A 416 -8.64 22.83 4.55
C GLN A 416 -9.27 24.11 3.97
N ALA A 417 -8.52 25.20 3.98
CA ALA A 417 -8.95 26.44 3.31
C ALA A 417 -9.29 26.17 1.84
N GLY A 418 -10.49 26.59 1.43
CA GLY A 418 -11.00 26.40 0.06
C GLY A 418 -11.43 24.99 -0.33
N ARG A 419 -11.39 23.99 0.58
CA ARG A 419 -11.81 22.60 0.28
C ARG A 419 -12.47 21.94 1.49
N LEU A 420 -13.77 22.15 1.65
CA LEU A 420 -14.54 21.66 2.80
C LEU A 420 -14.63 20.13 2.90
N ALA A 421 -14.47 19.41 1.78
CA ALA A 421 -14.40 17.94 1.78
C ALA A 421 -13.13 17.38 2.44
N VAL A 422 -12.10 18.22 2.62
CA VAL A 422 -10.84 17.86 3.28
C VAL A 422 -10.82 18.48 4.66
N GLY A 423 -10.64 17.64 5.67
CA GLY A 423 -10.60 18.07 7.07
C GLY A 423 -10.41 16.93 8.03
N PHE A 424 -10.21 17.26 9.29
CA PHE A 424 -10.05 16.27 10.35
C PHE A 424 -10.55 16.76 11.69
N ARG A 425 -10.95 15.82 12.53
CA ARG A 425 -11.13 15.97 13.97
C ARG A 425 -10.51 14.76 14.66
N GLU A 426 -9.65 14.97 15.66
CA GLU A 426 -9.13 13.87 16.46
C GLU A 426 -10.25 13.18 17.24
N VAL A 427 -10.19 11.84 17.28
CA VAL A 427 -11.17 11.01 17.99
C VAL A 427 -10.44 10.19 19.05
N THR A 428 -10.87 10.32 20.30
CA THR A 428 -10.35 9.47 21.38
C THR A 428 -10.83 8.05 21.17
N VAL A 429 -9.89 7.10 21.02
CA VAL A 429 -10.19 5.68 20.88
C VAL A 429 -10.43 5.08 22.27
N VAL A 430 -11.68 4.94 22.65
CA VAL A 430 -12.03 4.14 23.83
C VAL A 430 -12.08 2.67 23.39
N TYR A 431 -11.12 1.86 23.84
CA TYR A 431 -11.17 0.41 23.66
C TYR A 431 -12.24 -0.19 24.58
N ILE A 432 -13.46 -0.38 24.07
CA ILE A 432 -14.49 -1.14 24.78
C ILE A 432 -14.14 -2.63 24.64
N ARG A 433 -13.82 -3.28 25.74
CA ARG A 433 -13.42 -4.70 25.81
C ARG A 433 -14.57 -5.70 25.56
N SER A 434 -15.80 -5.26 25.42
CA SER A 434 -16.98 -6.11 25.16
C SER A 434 -17.96 -5.40 24.24
N LEU A 435 -18.41 -6.12 23.21
CA LEU A 435 -19.54 -5.76 22.37
C LEU A 435 -20.83 -5.94 23.20
N GLU A 436 -21.16 -4.98 24.02
CA GLU A 436 -22.53 -4.79 24.46
C GLU A 436 -23.06 -3.51 23.82
N LEU A 437 -24.14 -3.68 23.09
CA LEU A 437 -24.91 -2.63 22.45
C LEU A 437 -25.36 -1.62 23.51
N ILE A 438 -24.81 -0.42 23.46
CA ILE A 438 -25.33 0.71 24.24
C ILE A 438 -26.30 1.47 23.33
N PRO A 439 -27.57 1.67 23.77
CA PRO A 439 -28.53 2.47 23.04
C PRO A 439 -28.12 3.96 23.00
N PRO A 440 -28.56 4.72 22.00
CA PRO A 440 -28.23 6.13 21.90
C PRO A 440 -29.08 6.95 22.88
N ALA A 441 -28.60 7.19 24.07
CA ALA A 441 -28.98 8.33 24.92
C ALA A 441 -28.26 8.30 26.25
N CYS A 442 -27.23 9.09 26.44
CA CYS A 442 -27.09 9.95 27.61
C CYS A 442 -25.83 10.81 27.54
N LYS A 443 -26.03 12.11 27.37
CA LYS A 443 -25.01 13.13 27.66
C LYS A 443 -24.78 13.17 29.17
N ARG A 444 -23.59 12.86 29.65
CA ARG A 444 -23.03 13.46 30.86
C ARG A 444 -21.52 13.47 30.80
N GLN A 445 -20.94 14.61 31.06
CA GLN A 445 -19.52 14.90 31.24
C GLN A 445 -19.02 14.21 32.51
N SER A 446 -17.83 13.63 32.46
CA SER A 446 -16.98 13.36 33.64
C SER A 446 -15.52 13.19 33.25
N PRO A 447 -14.57 13.54 34.12
CA PRO A 447 -13.21 13.92 33.76
C PRO A 447 -12.26 12.74 33.51
N LEU A 448 -11.24 13.03 32.73
CA LEU A 448 -10.14 12.18 32.29
C LEU A 448 -9.34 11.60 33.46
N ILE A 449 -9.13 10.30 33.41
CA ILE A 449 -7.99 9.62 34.07
C ILE A 449 -7.20 8.96 32.96
N GLU A 450 -5.98 9.45 32.72
CA GLU A 450 -4.98 8.79 31.86
C GLU A 450 -4.39 7.60 32.63
N GLU A 451 -4.71 6.38 32.22
CA GLU A 451 -3.93 5.21 32.58
C GLU A 451 -3.18 4.66 31.37
N HIS A 452 -1.87 4.85 31.39
CA HIS A 452 -0.94 4.18 30.49
C HIS A 452 -0.78 2.70 30.91
N LEU A 453 -1.47 1.79 30.23
CA LEU A 453 -1.24 0.36 30.38
C LEU A 453 -0.53 -0.20 29.15
N PRO A 454 0.56 -0.96 29.30
CA PRO A 454 1.25 -1.61 28.19
C PRO A 454 0.35 -2.68 27.58
N VAL A 455 0.14 -2.60 26.26
CA VAL A 455 -0.57 -3.61 25.49
C VAL A 455 0.25 -4.91 25.49
N LYS A 456 -0.09 -5.85 26.37
CA LYS A 456 0.36 -7.25 26.21
C LYS A 456 -0.41 -7.84 25.03
N THR A 457 0.25 -7.98 23.91
CA THR A 457 -0.25 -8.74 22.75
C THR A 457 -0.23 -10.22 23.11
N ALA A 458 -1.41 -10.81 23.25
CA ALA A 458 -1.55 -12.26 23.33
C ALA A 458 -1.14 -12.84 21.97
N THR A 459 0.03 -13.46 21.94
CA THR A 459 0.53 -14.26 20.81
C THR A 459 -0.25 -15.57 20.73
N PHE A 460 -1.31 -15.59 19.93
CA PHE A 460 -1.85 -16.83 19.40
C PHE A 460 -1.51 -16.94 17.92
N PRO A 461 -1.09 -18.09 17.42
CA PRO A 461 -0.83 -18.26 15.99
C PRO A 461 -2.18 -18.22 15.24
N ARG A 462 -2.58 -17.03 14.78
CA ARG A 462 -3.80 -16.78 13.97
C ARG A 462 -3.69 -17.30 12.53
N ILE A 463 -2.78 -18.23 12.24
CA ILE A 463 -2.53 -18.75 10.90
C ILE A 463 -3.74 -19.55 10.37
N PHE A 464 -4.60 -20.09 11.24
CA PHE A 464 -5.66 -21.03 10.85
C PHE A 464 -7.10 -20.52 10.97
N THR A 465 -7.34 -19.26 11.28
CA THR A 465 -8.72 -18.76 11.48
C THR A 465 -9.28 -17.95 10.30
N ASP A 466 -8.46 -17.56 9.33
CA ASP A 466 -8.92 -16.84 8.14
C ASP A 466 -9.01 -17.79 6.94
N PRO A 467 -10.22 -18.10 6.43
CA PRO A 467 -10.40 -19.05 5.31
C PRO A 467 -9.68 -18.61 4.03
N VAL A 468 -9.50 -17.31 3.80
CA VAL A 468 -8.73 -16.78 2.65
C VAL A 468 -7.25 -17.09 2.81
N ARG A 469 -6.68 -16.88 3.99
CA ARG A 469 -5.28 -17.24 4.27
C ARG A 469 -5.05 -18.73 4.26
N MET A 470 -6.01 -19.53 4.77
CA MET A 470 -5.95 -20.98 4.66
C MET A 470 -5.91 -21.43 3.20
N LEU A 471 -6.80 -20.93 2.36
CA LEU A 471 -6.84 -21.26 0.93
C LEU A 471 -5.54 -20.87 0.25
N LEU A 472 -5.03 -19.67 0.45
CA LEU A 472 -3.76 -19.21 -0.09
C LEU A 472 -2.58 -20.04 0.42
N SER A 473 -2.60 -20.46 1.68
CA SER A 473 -1.56 -21.33 2.26
C SER A 473 -1.58 -22.73 1.63
N PHE A 474 -2.76 -23.31 1.42
CA PHE A 474 -2.91 -24.59 0.71
C PHE A 474 -2.43 -24.50 -0.74
N ILE A 475 -2.78 -23.42 -1.45
CA ILE A 475 -2.31 -23.18 -2.82
C ILE A 475 -0.78 -23.02 -2.85
N LEU A 476 -0.21 -22.28 -1.89
CA LEU A 476 1.24 -22.13 -1.78
C LEU A 476 1.93 -23.47 -1.54
N VAL A 477 1.40 -24.29 -0.62
CA VAL A 477 1.94 -25.65 -0.36
C VAL A 477 1.85 -26.50 -1.61
N ALA A 478 0.74 -26.47 -2.33
CA ALA A 478 0.56 -27.21 -3.58
C ALA A 478 1.53 -26.75 -4.67
N LEU A 479 1.75 -25.43 -4.83
CA LEU A 479 2.72 -24.87 -5.78
C LEU A 479 4.15 -25.25 -5.42
N VAL A 480 4.53 -25.18 -4.15
CA VAL A 480 5.85 -25.58 -3.67
C VAL A 480 6.07 -27.09 -3.87
N TRP A 481 5.04 -27.90 -3.62
CA TRP A 481 5.10 -29.35 -3.83
C TRP A 481 5.23 -29.69 -5.32
N HIS A 482 4.47 -29.04 -6.18
CA HIS A 482 4.53 -29.23 -7.64
C HIS A 482 5.92 -28.89 -8.20
N THR A 483 6.49 -27.73 -7.79
CA THR A 483 7.85 -27.33 -8.21
C THR A 483 8.92 -28.31 -7.70
N ARG A 484 8.79 -28.84 -6.48
CA ARG A 484 9.68 -29.89 -5.95
C ARG A 484 9.53 -31.22 -6.70
N SER A 485 8.31 -31.61 -7.10
CA SER A 485 8.08 -32.82 -7.85
C SER A 485 8.68 -32.76 -9.26
N GLN A 486 8.61 -31.60 -9.91
CA GLN A 486 9.27 -31.38 -11.21
C GLN A 486 10.80 -31.44 -11.10
N VAL A 487 11.39 -30.80 -10.08
CA VAL A 487 12.85 -30.89 -9.85
C VAL A 487 13.30 -32.30 -9.55
N ASN A 488 12.51 -33.09 -8.83
CA ASN A 488 12.81 -34.52 -8.55
C ASN A 488 12.59 -35.43 -9.75
N SER A 489 11.70 -35.09 -10.69
CA SER A 489 11.53 -35.85 -11.93
C SER A 489 12.70 -35.65 -12.90
N TRP A 490 13.31 -34.46 -12.90
CA TRP A 490 14.52 -34.17 -13.70
C TRP A 490 15.79 -34.82 -13.12
N SER A 491 15.83 -35.10 -11.84
CA SER A 491 16.96 -35.79 -11.20
C SER A 491 16.91 -37.32 -11.36
N LYS A 492 15.78 -37.91 -11.79
CA LYS A 492 15.63 -39.37 -12.05
C LYS A 492 15.70 -39.76 -13.52
N GLY A 493 15.78 -38.80 -14.44
CA GLY A 493 15.84 -39.06 -15.88
C GLY A 493 17.16 -38.67 -16.52
N GLY A 494 18.26 -39.36 -16.23
CA GLY A 494 19.51 -38.96 -16.84
C GLY A 494 20.70 -39.86 -16.64
N TRP A 495 20.59 -41.15 -16.98
CA TRP A 495 21.75 -41.96 -17.41
C TRP A 495 21.31 -42.89 -18.52
N LEU A 496 21.25 -42.39 -19.75
CA LEU A 496 21.28 -43.23 -20.96
C LEU A 496 22.75 -43.34 -21.36
N VAL A 497 23.33 -44.48 -21.01
CA VAL A 497 24.63 -44.89 -21.49
C VAL A 497 24.45 -45.28 -22.96
N LEU A 498 24.99 -44.50 -23.89
CA LEU A 498 25.21 -44.91 -25.27
C LEU A 498 26.31 -45.96 -25.26
N ARG A 499 25.94 -47.23 -25.48
CA ARG A 499 26.91 -48.27 -25.90
C ARG A 499 27.13 -48.09 -27.41
N ASP A 500 28.37 -47.83 -27.72
CA ASP A 500 28.92 -47.90 -29.05
C ASP A 500 28.93 -49.38 -29.52
N THR A 501 28.28 -49.67 -30.64
CA THR A 501 28.37 -50.92 -31.32
C THR A 501 28.97 -50.67 -32.69
N SER A 502 30.31 -50.62 -32.70
CA SER A 502 31.09 -50.88 -33.90
C SER A 502 31.72 -52.24 -33.75
N GLN A 503 31.10 -53.27 -34.36
CA GLN A 503 31.66 -54.36 -35.17
C GLN A 503 30.55 -54.95 -35.99
#